data_1c120b2c681ae55fa7093bd685a7b364
#
_entry.id   1c120b2c681ae55fa7093bd685a7b364
#
_cell.length_a   1.000
_cell.length_b   1.000
_cell.length_c   1.000
_cell.angle_alpha   90.00
_cell.angle_beta   90.00
_cell.angle_gamma   90.00
#
_symmetry.space_group_name_H-M   'P 1'
#
loop_
_entity.id
_entity.type
_entity.pdbx_description
1 polymer ?
#
loop_
_entity_poly.entity_id
_entity_poly.type
_entity_poly.pdbx_seq_one_letter_code
_entity_poly.pdbx_strand_id
1 'polypeptide(L)'
;MKGVIMNQAKGRWRRFIVPLGAALVAGWTIVGLAQMPHWPNDGYYADHQGTVIQVDVGGPADAAGLQVGDEILNIEGVPVASLPAPPRRTYPMIGESQSLEIQRDEATATIDLVLGPYPRSHRLARILGSIVAVCFLGAAVWVSLTVATLPGLLFSAFGLFQ
;
A
#
# COMPACT_ATOMS: atom_id res chain seq x y z
N MET A 1 -26.50 -40.20 19.34
CA MET A 1 -26.57 -39.99 17.90
C MET A 1 -26.54 -38.50 17.44
N LYS A 2 -26.85 -37.50 18.30
CA LYS A 2 -26.81 -36.07 17.93
C LYS A 2 -25.42 -35.47 17.69
N GLY A 3 -24.36 -36.01 18.30
CA GLY A 3 -23.00 -35.46 18.16
C GLY A 3 -22.31 -35.71 16.80
N VAL A 4 -22.66 -36.78 16.11
CA VAL A 4 -22.04 -37.15 14.81
C VAL A 4 -22.55 -36.24 13.67
N ILE A 5 -23.81 -35.84 13.71
CA ILE A 5 -24.42 -35.02 12.67
C ILE A 5 -23.89 -33.55 12.72
N MET A 6 -23.63 -33.03 13.95
CA MET A 6 -23.09 -31.67 14.12
C MET A 6 -21.67 -31.51 13.62
N ASN A 7 -20.86 -32.57 13.63
CA ASN A 7 -19.45 -32.53 13.17
C ASN A 7 -19.34 -32.57 11.66
N GLN A 8 -20.27 -33.25 10.96
CA GLN A 8 -20.30 -33.26 9.49
C GLN A 8 -20.73 -31.91 8.88
N ALA A 9 -21.64 -31.18 9.54
CA ALA A 9 -22.06 -29.87 9.08
C ALA A 9 -20.91 -28.85 9.14
N LYS A 10 -20.12 -28.82 10.22
CA LYS A 10 -18.94 -27.93 10.36
C LYS A 10 -17.89 -28.13 9.28
N GLY A 11 -17.67 -29.36 8.79
CA GLY A 11 -16.68 -29.65 7.75
C GLY A 11 -17.12 -29.18 6.35
N ARG A 12 -18.41 -29.14 6.07
CA ARG A 12 -18.95 -28.68 4.76
C ARG A 12 -18.78 -27.17 4.57
N TRP A 13 -19.05 -26.37 5.61
CA TRP A 13 -18.94 -24.91 5.53
C TRP A 13 -17.49 -24.45 5.27
N ARG A 14 -16.50 -25.09 5.86
CA ARG A 14 -15.07 -24.77 5.64
C ARG A 14 -14.67 -24.90 4.17
N ARG A 15 -15.21 -25.90 3.46
CA ARG A 15 -14.90 -26.12 2.03
C ARG A 15 -15.38 -24.99 1.13
N PHE A 16 -16.32 -24.17 1.59
CA PHE A 16 -16.85 -23.04 0.85
C PHE A 16 -16.32 -21.69 1.37
N ILE A 17 -16.26 -21.49 2.68
CA ILE A 17 -15.86 -20.21 3.28
C ILE A 17 -14.38 -19.89 3.01
N VAL A 18 -13.49 -20.86 3.15
CA VAL A 18 -12.05 -20.65 2.97
C VAL A 18 -11.70 -20.28 1.52
N PRO A 19 -12.12 -21.02 0.48
CA PRO A 19 -11.83 -20.63 -0.90
C PRO A 19 -12.56 -19.35 -1.31
N LEU A 20 -13.75 -19.07 -0.77
CA LEU A 20 -14.46 -17.82 -1.02
C LEU A 20 -13.69 -16.63 -0.45
N GLY A 21 -13.20 -16.72 0.79
CA GLY A 21 -12.36 -15.69 1.40
C GLY A 21 -11.09 -15.45 0.61
N ALA A 22 -10.42 -16.52 0.18
CA ALA A 22 -9.22 -16.44 -0.65
C ALA A 22 -9.51 -15.77 -2.01
N ALA A 23 -10.62 -16.10 -2.64
CA ALA A 23 -11.02 -15.49 -3.92
C ALA A 23 -11.32 -13.98 -3.76
N LEU A 24 -11.93 -13.56 -2.64
CA LEU A 24 -12.18 -12.15 -2.35
C LEU A 24 -10.87 -11.38 -2.16
N VAL A 25 -9.91 -11.93 -1.40
CA VAL A 25 -8.60 -11.30 -1.19
C VAL A 25 -7.82 -11.21 -2.51
N ALA A 26 -7.79 -12.29 -3.30
CA ALA A 26 -7.15 -12.28 -4.61
C ALA A 26 -7.80 -11.25 -5.56
N GLY A 27 -9.12 -11.19 -5.60
CA GLY A 27 -9.87 -10.20 -6.39
C GLY A 27 -9.54 -8.76 -5.97
N TRP A 28 -9.51 -8.49 -4.67
CA TRP A 28 -9.11 -7.17 -4.13
C TRP A 28 -7.68 -6.79 -4.53
N THR A 29 -6.75 -7.74 -4.45
CA THR A 29 -5.34 -7.54 -4.87
C THR A 29 -5.25 -7.19 -6.36
N ILE A 30 -5.99 -7.91 -7.21
CA ILE A 30 -6.01 -7.64 -8.67
C ILE A 30 -6.55 -6.23 -8.95
N VAL A 31 -7.65 -5.84 -8.29
CA VAL A 31 -8.22 -4.49 -8.44
C VAL A 31 -7.23 -3.42 -7.99
N GLY A 32 -6.55 -3.61 -6.85
CA GLY A 32 -5.52 -2.69 -6.37
C GLY A 32 -4.36 -2.54 -7.34
N LEU A 33 -3.87 -3.63 -7.92
CA LEU A 33 -2.81 -3.60 -8.93
C LEU A 33 -3.26 -2.90 -10.23
N ALA A 34 -4.50 -3.11 -10.65
CA ALA A 34 -5.06 -2.48 -11.86
C ALA A 34 -5.25 -0.96 -11.69
N GLN A 35 -5.55 -0.48 -10.49
CA GLN A 35 -5.72 0.95 -10.20
C GLN A 35 -4.39 1.69 -9.98
N MET A 36 -3.31 0.99 -9.69
CA MET A 36 -2.02 1.56 -9.35
C MET A 36 -1.42 2.54 -10.38
N PRO A 37 -1.57 2.32 -11.72
CA PRO A 37 -1.09 3.27 -12.72
C PRO A 37 -1.78 4.64 -12.68
N HIS A 38 -2.93 4.74 -12.04
CA HIS A 38 -3.73 5.96 -11.94
C HIS A 38 -3.48 6.73 -10.63
N TRP A 39 -2.64 6.19 -9.74
CA TRP A 39 -2.30 6.85 -8.49
C TRP A 39 -1.18 7.86 -8.73
N PRO A 40 -1.36 9.11 -8.31
CA PRO A 40 -0.30 10.09 -8.37
C PRO A 40 0.83 9.73 -7.42
N ASN A 41 2.05 10.07 -7.81
CA ASN A 41 3.26 9.93 -7.01
C ASN A 41 3.98 11.27 -7.01
N ASP A 42 4.38 11.71 -5.84
CA ASP A 42 5.18 12.91 -5.61
C ASP A 42 6.69 12.63 -5.77
N GLY A 43 7.12 11.40 -5.58
CA GLY A 43 8.50 10.94 -5.78
C GLY A 43 9.45 11.32 -4.66
N TYR A 44 8.96 11.59 -3.45
CA TYR A 44 9.79 11.79 -2.28
C TYR A 44 9.18 11.14 -1.03
N TYR A 45 10.02 10.97 -0.01
CA TYR A 45 9.61 10.60 1.33
C TYR A 45 10.18 11.62 2.31
N ALA A 46 9.33 12.13 3.20
CA ALA A 46 9.72 13.01 4.28
C ALA A 46 9.37 12.36 5.63
N ASP A 47 10.11 12.72 6.66
CA ASP A 47 9.81 12.30 8.02
C ASP A 47 8.63 13.12 8.60
N HIS A 48 8.29 12.85 9.86
CA HIS A 48 7.19 13.52 10.55
C HIS A 48 7.48 15.01 10.89
N GLN A 49 8.70 15.46 10.69
CA GLN A 49 9.12 16.85 10.87
C GLN A 49 9.09 17.62 9.54
N GLY A 50 8.90 16.92 8.41
CA GLY A 50 8.89 17.51 7.08
C GLY A 50 10.25 17.44 6.38
N THR A 51 11.28 16.83 7.00
CA THR A 51 12.60 16.68 6.37
C THR A 51 12.57 15.59 5.31
N VAL A 52 13.01 15.93 4.11
CA VAL A 52 13.11 14.99 2.98
C VAL A 52 14.23 13.98 3.23
N ILE A 53 13.86 12.70 3.42
CA ILE A 53 14.78 11.59 3.70
C ILE A 53 15.13 10.78 2.45
N GLN A 54 14.29 10.84 1.42
CA GLN A 54 14.52 10.13 0.16
C GLN A 54 13.84 10.88 -0.99
N VAL A 55 14.52 10.90 -2.15
CA VAL A 55 13.97 11.39 -3.43
C VAL A 55 14.14 10.27 -4.46
N ASP A 56 13.08 9.94 -5.18
CA ASP A 56 13.10 8.93 -6.23
C ASP A 56 13.79 9.49 -7.47
N VAL A 57 14.94 8.93 -7.86
CA VAL A 57 15.73 9.35 -9.02
C VAL A 57 14.88 9.26 -10.30
N GLY A 58 14.83 10.35 -11.05
CA GLY A 58 13.99 10.50 -12.25
C GLY A 58 12.48 10.63 -11.92
N GLY A 59 12.11 10.77 -10.64
CA GLY A 59 10.75 11.02 -10.19
C GLY A 59 10.35 12.50 -10.27
N PRO A 60 9.08 12.81 -9.96
CA PRO A 60 8.56 14.17 -9.94
C PRO A 60 9.34 15.14 -9.05
N ALA A 61 9.68 14.71 -7.84
CA ALA A 61 10.44 15.51 -6.88
C ALA A 61 11.87 15.81 -7.37
N ASP A 62 12.54 14.82 -7.96
CA ASP A 62 13.87 14.99 -8.56
C ASP A 62 13.82 15.96 -9.73
N ALA A 63 12.81 15.82 -10.61
CA ALA A 63 12.60 16.73 -11.73
C ALA A 63 12.29 18.17 -11.29
N ALA A 64 11.62 18.33 -10.13
CA ALA A 64 11.36 19.64 -9.54
C ALA A 64 12.56 20.22 -8.79
N GLY A 65 13.65 19.45 -8.60
CA GLY A 65 14.87 19.88 -7.92
C GLY A 65 14.83 19.75 -6.39
N LEU A 66 13.89 18.97 -5.85
CA LEU A 66 13.88 18.62 -4.42
C LEU A 66 15.07 17.73 -4.08
N GLN A 67 15.68 17.93 -2.93
CA GLN A 67 16.87 17.20 -2.50
C GLN A 67 16.67 16.59 -1.11
N VAL A 68 17.42 15.52 -0.85
CA VAL A 68 17.49 14.93 0.51
C VAL A 68 18.12 15.96 1.46
N GLY A 69 17.46 16.17 2.61
CA GLY A 69 17.86 17.15 3.60
C GLY A 69 17.06 18.47 3.50
N ASP A 70 16.28 18.72 2.45
CA ASP A 70 15.35 19.83 2.40
C ASP A 70 14.28 19.67 3.49
N GLU A 71 13.91 20.78 4.14
CA GLU A 71 12.80 20.82 5.09
C GLU A 71 11.57 21.44 4.42
N ILE A 72 10.48 20.69 4.32
CA ILE A 72 9.22 21.16 3.74
C ILE A 72 8.47 21.96 4.80
N LEU A 73 8.36 23.25 4.59
CA LEU A 73 7.66 24.17 5.51
C LEU A 73 6.16 24.19 5.24
N ASN A 74 5.77 24.34 3.98
CA ASN A 74 4.38 24.47 3.55
C ASN A 74 4.12 23.59 2.32
N ILE A 75 2.89 23.07 2.25
CA ILE A 75 2.35 22.39 1.07
C ILE A 75 1.12 23.17 0.63
N GLU A 76 1.18 23.83 -0.54
CA GLU A 76 0.14 24.75 -1.04
C GLU A 76 -0.32 25.77 0.00
N GLY A 77 0.63 26.35 0.70
CA GLY A 77 0.38 27.37 1.72
C GLY A 77 -0.14 26.82 3.07
N VAL A 78 -0.23 25.48 3.23
CA VAL A 78 -0.59 24.86 4.50
C VAL A 78 0.69 24.40 5.20
N PRO A 79 0.99 24.88 6.43
CA PRO A 79 2.18 24.46 7.17
C PRO A 79 2.17 22.96 7.47
N VAL A 80 3.30 22.27 7.21
CA VAL A 80 3.44 20.83 7.50
C VAL A 80 3.22 20.54 8.97
N ALA A 81 3.73 21.39 9.88
CA ALA A 81 3.55 21.23 11.32
C ALA A 81 2.09 21.32 11.79
N SER A 82 1.18 21.90 11.00
CA SER A 82 -0.25 22.00 11.31
C SER A 82 -1.09 20.89 10.73
N LEU A 83 -0.47 19.97 9.96
CA LEU A 83 -1.18 18.87 9.33
C LEU A 83 -1.42 17.73 10.34
N PRO A 84 -2.65 17.55 10.85
CA PRO A 84 -3.02 16.32 11.53
C PRO A 84 -3.15 15.25 10.45
N ALA A 85 -2.21 14.30 10.36
CA ALA A 85 -2.20 13.25 9.34
C ALA A 85 -2.74 13.73 7.97
N PRO A 86 -2.09 13.50 6.85
CA PRO A 86 -2.21 14.29 5.61
C PRO A 86 -3.66 14.73 5.39
N PRO A 87 -3.94 16.01 5.17
CA PRO A 87 -5.28 16.46 4.92
C PRO A 87 -5.79 15.60 3.78
N ARG A 88 -6.96 15.01 3.95
CA ARG A 88 -7.66 14.31 2.85
C ARG A 88 -8.02 15.38 1.83
N ARG A 89 -7.02 15.80 1.07
CA ARG A 89 -7.25 16.57 -0.13
C ARG A 89 -8.07 15.70 -1.07
N THR A 90 -8.94 16.33 -1.78
CA THR A 90 -9.44 15.84 -3.08
C THR A 90 -8.26 15.16 -3.76
N TYR A 91 -8.33 13.85 -3.98
CA TYR A 91 -7.21 13.04 -4.45
C TYR A 91 -6.51 13.76 -5.61
N PRO A 92 -5.25 14.19 -5.46
CA PRO A 92 -4.56 14.90 -6.53
C PRO A 92 -4.46 13.97 -7.75
N MET A 93 -4.50 14.54 -8.95
CA MET A 93 -4.43 13.76 -10.19
C MET A 93 -3.01 13.80 -10.74
N ILE A 94 -2.66 12.79 -11.54
CA ILE A 94 -1.42 12.79 -12.30
C ILE A 94 -1.43 14.00 -13.24
N GLY A 95 -0.33 14.79 -13.23
CA GLY A 95 -0.20 16.03 -14.00
C GLY A 95 -0.62 17.27 -13.23
N GLU A 96 -1.19 17.16 -12.06
CA GLU A 96 -1.49 18.27 -11.17
C GLU A 96 -0.20 18.84 -10.57
N SER A 97 -0.09 20.16 -10.49
CA SER A 97 1.05 20.85 -9.88
C SER A 97 0.75 21.11 -8.41
N GLN A 98 1.73 20.84 -7.56
CA GLN A 98 1.71 21.10 -6.13
C GLN A 98 2.85 22.03 -5.76
N SER A 99 2.54 23.17 -5.13
CA SER A 99 3.56 24.10 -4.67
C SER A 99 4.07 23.69 -3.29
N LEU A 100 5.39 23.53 -3.19
CA LEU A 100 6.12 23.22 -1.95
C LEU A 100 6.98 24.41 -1.58
N GLU A 101 6.84 24.92 -0.36
CA GLU A 101 7.79 25.85 0.22
C GLU A 101 8.79 25.05 1.07
N ILE A 102 10.05 25.11 0.70
CA ILE A 102 11.12 24.36 1.33
C ILE A 102 12.16 25.31 1.94
N GLN A 103 12.84 24.82 2.97
CA GLN A 103 14.07 25.43 3.51
C GLN A 103 15.26 24.56 3.13
N ARG A 104 16.27 25.18 2.52
CA ARG A 104 17.56 24.58 2.17
C ARG A 104 18.67 25.53 2.57
N ASP A 105 19.63 25.08 3.39
CA ASP A 105 20.79 25.88 3.80
C ASP A 105 20.41 27.30 4.30
N GLU A 106 19.42 27.42 5.18
CA GLU A 106 18.87 28.67 5.71
C GLU A 106 18.12 29.56 4.68
N ALA A 107 18.04 29.16 3.42
CA ALA A 107 17.29 29.85 2.40
C ALA A 107 15.93 29.20 2.16
N THR A 108 14.87 30.00 2.05
CA THR A 108 13.55 29.51 1.67
C THR A 108 13.39 29.58 0.16
N ALA A 109 12.89 28.52 -0.45
CA ALA A 109 12.59 28.43 -1.86
C ALA A 109 11.20 27.81 -2.11
N THR A 110 10.56 28.21 -3.20
CA THR A 110 9.32 27.57 -3.64
C THR A 110 9.62 26.68 -4.83
N ILE A 111 9.11 25.44 -4.77
CA ILE A 111 9.27 24.44 -5.82
C ILE A 111 7.88 24.01 -6.27
N ASP A 112 7.64 24.04 -7.58
CA ASP A 112 6.42 23.51 -8.18
C ASP A 112 6.66 22.06 -8.63
N LEU A 113 6.02 21.12 -7.94
CA LEU A 113 6.13 19.69 -8.16
C LEU A 113 4.93 19.20 -8.98
N VAL A 114 5.18 18.69 -10.18
CA VAL A 114 4.14 18.10 -11.03
C VAL A 114 4.03 16.61 -10.72
N LEU A 115 2.87 16.19 -10.22
CA LEU A 115 2.63 14.80 -9.83
C LEU A 115 2.70 13.85 -11.02
N GLY A 116 3.49 12.82 -10.88
CA GLY A 116 3.74 11.80 -11.90
C GLY A 116 3.08 10.45 -11.61
N PRO A 117 3.16 9.50 -12.55
CA PRO A 117 2.75 8.12 -12.31
C PRO A 117 3.79 7.40 -11.44
N TYR A 118 3.36 6.37 -10.73
CA TYR A 118 4.26 5.52 -9.93
C TYR A 118 5.41 4.94 -10.78
N PRO A 119 6.66 4.98 -10.29
CA PRO A 119 7.82 4.42 -10.97
C PRO A 119 7.65 2.94 -11.31
N ARG A 120 8.23 2.49 -12.43
CA ARG A 120 8.14 1.09 -12.87
C ARG A 120 8.76 0.12 -11.84
N SER A 121 9.83 0.52 -11.17
CA SER A 121 10.49 -0.26 -10.10
C SER A 121 9.54 -0.58 -8.95
N HIS A 122 8.79 0.40 -8.47
CA HIS A 122 7.81 0.22 -7.39
C HIS A 122 6.65 -0.68 -7.83
N ARG A 123 6.21 -0.55 -9.09
CA ARG A 123 5.17 -1.44 -9.66
C ARG A 123 5.63 -2.89 -9.70
N LEU A 124 6.87 -3.14 -10.16
CA LEU A 124 7.44 -4.49 -10.19
C LEU A 124 7.56 -5.09 -8.78
N ALA A 125 8.06 -4.33 -7.81
CA ALA A 125 8.17 -4.79 -6.43
C ALA A 125 6.80 -5.18 -5.85
N ARG A 126 5.74 -4.38 -6.09
CA ARG A 126 4.38 -4.71 -5.67
C ARG A 126 3.79 -5.92 -6.39
N ILE A 127 4.04 -6.08 -7.69
CA ILE A 127 3.60 -7.27 -8.44
C ILE A 127 4.26 -8.52 -7.86
N LEU A 128 5.58 -8.50 -7.63
CA LEU A 128 6.31 -9.62 -7.03
C LEU A 128 5.79 -9.93 -5.62
N GLY A 129 5.59 -8.91 -4.78
CA GLY A 129 5.00 -9.07 -3.45
C GLY A 129 3.60 -9.68 -3.50
N SER A 130 2.78 -9.27 -4.46
CA SER A 130 1.43 -9.83 -4.64
C SER A 130 1.47 -11.29 -5.08
N ILE A 131 2.40 -11.68 -5.95
CA ILE A 131 2.60 -13.08 -6.35
C ILE A 131 2.94 -13.93 -5.12
N VAL A 132 3.87 -13.48 -4.29
CA VAL A 132 4.25 -14.17 -3.05
C VAL A 132 3.05 -14.30 -2.12
N ALA A 133 2.28 -13.24 -1.92
CA ALA A 133 1.08 -13.26 -1.09
C ALA A 133 0.03 -14.26 -1.60
N VAL A 134 -0.20 -14.32 -2.91
CA VAL A 134 -1.12 -15.29 -3.54
C VAL A 134 -0.63 -16.72 -3.35
N CYS A 135 0.69 -16.97 -3.45
CA CYS A 135 1.27 -18.29 -3.18
C CYS A 135 1.04 -18.72 -1.72
N PHE A 136 1.27 -17.82 -0.75
CA PHE A 136 0.98 -18.10 0.65
C PHE A 136 -0.51 -18.35 0.90
N LEU A 137 -1.38 -17.57 0.28
CA LEU A 137 -2.82 -17.76 0.37
C LEU A 137 -3.24 -19.13 -0.19
N GLY A 138 -2.69 -19.53 -1.33
CA GLY A 138 -2.91 -20.85 -1.91
C GLY A 138 -2.47 -21.99 -0.99
N ALA A 139 -1.28 -21.88 -0.39
CA ALA A 139 -0.79 -22.84 0.59
C ALA A 139 -1.69 -22.90 1.84
N ALA A 140 -2.12 -21.76 2.35
CA ALA A 140 -3.04 -21.69 3.50
C ALA A 140 -4.40 -22.34 3.21
N VAL A 141 -4.95 -22.13 2.01
CA VAL A 141 -6.18 -22.80 1.55
C VAL A 141 -5.96 -24.31 1.46
N TRP A 142 -4.85 -24.75 0.85
CA TRP A 142 -4.51 -26.15 0.72
C TRP A 142 -4.42 -26.84 2.09
N VAL A 143 -3.65 -26.28 3.01
CA VAL A 143 -3.50 -26.80 4.39
C VAL A 143 -4.85 -26.83 5.10
N SER A 144 -5.66 -25.78 4.96
CA SER A 144 -6.99 -25.72 5.59
C SER A 144 -7.95 -26.79 5.09
N LEU A 145 -7.84 -27.20 3.82
CA LEU A 145 -8.70 -28.22 3.22
C LEU A 145 -8.21 -29.64 3.51
N THR A 146 -6.89 -29.84 3.66
CA THR A 146 -6.28 -31.17 3.84
C THR A 146 -6.07 -31.53 5.29
N VAL A 147 -5.73 -30.56 6.14
CA VAL A 147 -5.41 -30.78 7.56
C VAL A 147 -6.57 -30.33 8.44
N ALA A 148 -7.35 -31.30 8.96
CA ALA A 148 -8.53 -31.04 9.80
C ALA A 148 -8.17 -30.75 11.28
N THR A 149 -6.93 -30.33 11.60
CA THR A 149 -6.44 -30.10 12.97
C THR A 149 -6.41 -28.61 13.32
N LEU A 150 -6.46 -28.31 14.63
CA LEU A 150 -6.39 -26.93 15.14
C LEU A 150 -5.16 -26.13 14.66
N PRO A 151 -3.94 -26.72 14.60
CA PRO A 151 -2.76 -26.07 14.03
C PRO A 151 -2.93 -25.63 12.57
N GLY A 152 -3.61 -26.42 11.74
CA GLY A 152 -3.88 -26.04 10.34
C GLY A 152 -4.82 -24.84 10.23
N LEU A 153 -5.76 -24.66 11.17
CA LEU A 153 -6.63 -23.49 11.22
C LEU A 153 -5.88 -22.22 11.61
N LEU A 154 -4.98 -22.33 12.60
CA LEU A 154 -4.15 -21.21 13.05
C LEU A 154 -3.19 -20.74 11.94
N PHE A 155 -2.60 -21.69 11.21
CA PHE A 155 -1.74 -21.37 10.07
C PHE A 155 -2.49 -20.65 8.95
N SER A 156 -3.72 -21.10 8.64
CA SER A 156 -4.57 -20.44 7.64
C SER A 156 -4.99 -19.03 8.06
N ALA A 157 -5.28 -18.82 9.35
CA ALA A 157 -5.60 -17.50 9.88
C ALA A 157 -4.39 -16.55 9.77
N PHE A 158 -3.18 -17.03 10.05
CA PHE A 158 -1.96 -16.23 9.95
C PHE A 158 -1.68 -15.77 8.51
N GLY A 159 -1.91 -16.63 7.53
CA GLY A 159 -1.75 -16.29 6.11
C GLY A 159 -2.77 -15.28 5.56
N LEU A 160 -3.89 -15.05 6.27
CA LEU A 160 -4.91 -14.07 5.90
C LEU A 160 -4.64 -12.66 6.47
N PHE A 161 -3.71 -12.53 7.43
CA PHE A 161 -3.39 -11.27 8.12
C PHE A 161 -2.06 -10.63 7.67
N GLN A 162 -1.40 -11.15 6.65
CA GLN A 162 -0.24 -10.53 5.98
C GLN A 162 -0.69 -9.78 4.72
#